data_76c1761273d253f96dd2803306931d99
#
_entry.id   76c1761273d253f96dd2803306931d99
#
_cell.length_a   1.000
_cell.length_b   1.000
_cell.length_c   1.000
_cell.angle_alpha   90.00
_cell.angle_beta   90.00
_cell.angle_gamma   90.00
#
_symmetry.space_group_name_H-M   'P 1'
#
loop_
_entity.id
_entity.type
_entity.pdbx_description
1 polymer ?
#
loop_
_entity_poly.entity_id
_entity_poly.type
_entity_poly.pdbx_seq_one_letter_code
_entity_poly.pdbx_strand_id
1 'polypeptide(L)'
;MTQPNTRSAQASKVLETGPLDPAEARWIRLGKITYTDPLGVKRVWETAERQTRPKNSTIDGVGIIAILDTTHGPEILLQKQFRPPINKVSIEVPAGLIDEGETPEQCAVRELKEETGYVGVVEKTSTVMFHGTFPSLSHIYVHDSNGENQNPVPELEENEFIECFTVPLATLYEETKRLEDEGYGIDARVGTLAEAIELGKRYRF
;
A
#
# COMPACT_ATOMS: atom_id res chain seq x y z
N MET A 1 -6.08 22.53 17.20
CA MET A 1 -5.45 22.47 15.86
C MET A 1 -4.05 21.93 16.07
N THR A 2 -3.84 20.64 15.90
CA THR A 2 -2.52 20.00 15.92
C THR A 2 -1.81 20.40 14.65
N GLN A 3 -0.60 20.93 14.77
CA GLN A 3 0.25 21.24 13.60
C GLN A 3 0.55 19.93 12.85
N PRO A 4 0.55 19.89 11.51
CA PRO A 4 0.93 18.71 10.78
C PRO A 4 2.34 18.30 11.19
N ASN A 5 2.53 17.02 11.42
CA ASN A 5 3.79 16.43 11.86
C ASN A 5 4.81 16.56 10.71
N THR A 6 5.65 17.58 10.76
CA THR A 6 6.63 17.90 9.70
C THR A 6 7.91 17.06 9.78
N ARG A 7 7.91 15.97 10.55
CA ARG A 7 9.08 15.09 10.65
C ARG A 7 9.11 14.14 9.47
N SER A 8 10.21 14.19 8.71
CA SER A 8 10.43 13.30 7.57
C SER A 8 10.51 11.83 8.00
N ALA A 9 9.87 10.94 7.25
CA ALA A 9 9.99 9.49 7.40
C ALA A 9 11.46 9.00 7.39
N GLN A 10 12.35 9.75 6.74
CA GLN A 10 13.80 9.46 6.68
C GLN A 10 14.52 9.55 8.04
N ALA A 11 13.93 10.21 9.03
CA ALA A 11 14.50 10.28 10.38
C ALA A 11 14.31 8.98 11.19
N SER A 12 13.46 8.08 10.71
CA SER A 12 13.15 6.80 11.37
C SER A 12 14.27 5.78 11.15
N LYS A 13 14.54 4.97 12.17
CA LYS A 13 15.53 3.88 12.12
C LYS A 13 15.17 2.76 13.07
N VAL A 14 15.53 1.54 12.74
CA VAL A 14 15.46 0.40 13.64
C VAL A 14 16.54 0.55 14.73
N LEU A 15 16.17 0.41 15.98
CA LEU A 15 17.10 0.46 17.12
C LEU A 15 17.53 -0.95 17.54
N GLU A 16 16.58 -1.90 17.54
CA GLU A 16 16.82 -3.28 17.99
C GLU A 16 15.85 -4.22 17.27
N THR A 17 16.27 -5.46 17.08
CA THR A 17 15.44 -6.57 16.59
C THR A 17 15.59 -7.77 17.51
N GLY A 18 14.51 -8.49 17.78
CA GLY A 18 14.51 -9.67 18.65
C GLY A 18 13.31 -10.57 18.40
N PRO A 19 13.28 -11.75 19.05
CA PRO A 19 12.10 -12.61 19.00
C PRO A 19 10.92 -11.93 19.71
N LEU A 20 9.72 -12.11 19.16
CA LEU A 20 8.47 -11.66 19.79
C LEU A 20 7.83 -12.83 20.53
N ASP A 21 7.49 -12.64 21.80
CA ASP A 21 6.65 -13.60 22.50
C ASP A 21 5.24 -13.60 21.85
N PRO A 22 4.71 -14.76 21.46
CA PRO A 22 3.37 -14.85 20.87
C PRO A 22 2.27 -14.22 21.75
N ALA A 23 2.45 -14.18 23.08
CA ALA A 23 1.50 -13.55 24.01
C ALA A 23 1.49 -12.01 23.91
N GLU A 24 2.57 -11.41 23.41
CA GLU A 24 2.71 -9.95 23.19
C GLU A 24 2.29 -9.53 21.77
N ALA A 25 2.09 -10.49 20.87
CA ALA A 25 1.73 -10.22 19.49
C ALA A 25 0.32 -9.59 19.39
N ARG A 26 0.22 -8.39 18.83
CA ARG A 26 -1.04 -7.64 18.68
C ARG A 26 -1.60 -7.70 17.26
N TRP A 27 -0.72 -7.73 16.26
CA TRP A 27 -1.08 -7.54 14.86
C TRP A 27 -1.05 -8.81 14.03
N ILE A 28 -0.13 -9.71 14.35
CA ILE A 28 0.14 -10.92 13.57
C ILE A 28 0.20 -12.11 14.53
N ARG A 29 -0.40 -13.23 14.12
CA ARG A 29 -0.20 -14.53 14.76
C ARG A 29 0.42 -15.50 13.77
N LEU A 30 1.28 -16.37 14.28
CA LEU A 30 1.76 -17.53 13.54
C LEU A 30 0.75 -18.67 13.64
N GLY A 31 0.57 -19.39 12.55
CA GLY A 31 -0.35 -20.51 12.45
C GLY A 31 0.25 -21.70 11.72
N LYS A 32 -0.45 -22.82 11.80
CA LYS A 32 -0.13 -24.05 11.10
C LYS A 32 -1.32 -24.53 10.30
N ILE A 33 -1.13 -24.75 9.01
CA ILE A 33 -2.12 -25.35 8.11
C ILE A 33 -1.71 -26.79 7.84
N THR A 34 -2.62 -27.73 8.06
CA THR A 34 -2.43 -29.13 7.62
C THR A 34 -3.27 -29.34 6.36
N TYR A 35 -2.65 -29.79 5.31
CA TYR A 35 -3.31 -30.03 4.03
C TYR A 35 -2.89 -31.37 3.42
N THR A 36 -3.60 -31.79 2.41
CA THR A 36 -3.26 -33.00 1.63
C THR A 36 -2.70 -32.57 0.28
N ASP A 37 -1.56 -33.09 -0.09
CA ASP A 37 -0.97 -32.88 -1.40
C ASP A 37 -1.70 -33.72 -2.49
N PRO A 38 -1.41 -33.53 -3.78
CA PRO A 38 -2.04 -34.31 -4.87
C PRO A 38 -1.83 -35.82 -4.80
N LEU A 39 -0.87 -36.29 -4.01
CA LEU A 39 -0.61 -37.72 -3.80
C LEU A 39 -1.35 -38.28 -2.57
N GLY A 40 -2.20 -37.47 -1.91
CA GLY A 40 -2.93 -37.86 -0.72
C GLY A 40 -2.08 -37.82 0.58
N VAL A 41 -0.86 -37.30 0.52
CA VAL A 41 0.04 -37.22 1.68
C VAL A 41 -0.27 -35.95 2.50
N LYS A 42 -0.39 -36.10 3.82
CA LYS A 42 -0.55 -34.97 4.74
C LYS A 42 0.74 -34.17 4.81
N ARG A 43 0.61 -32.86 4.66
CA ARG A 43 1.68 -31.87 4.75
C ARG A 43 1.33 -30.79 5.75
N VAL A 44 2.34 -30.09 6.17
CA VAL A 44 2.22 -28.93 7.07
C VAL A 44 2.78 -27.71 6.38
N TRP A 45 2.09 -26.58 6.55
CA TRP A 45 2.51 -25.25 6.10
C TRP A 45 2.47 -24.28 7.26
N GLU A 46 3.51 -23.48 7.43
CA GLU A 46 3.51 -22.39 8.38
C GLU A 46 2.86 -21.16 7.75
N THR A 47 2.05 -20.46 8.51
CA THR A 47 1.36 -19.25 8.06
C THR A 47 1.46 -18.13 9.09
N ALA A 48 1.40 -16.89 8.61
CA ALA A 48 1.19 -15.72 9.45
C ALA A 48 -0.14 -15.07 9.06
N GLU A 49 -0.94 -14.69 10.05
CA GLU A 49 -2.28 -14.12 9.84
C GLU A 49 -2.41 -12.81 10.61
N ARG A 50 -3.10 -11.82 10.03
CA ARG A 50 -3.46 -10.61 10.77
C ARG A 50 -4.56 -10.90 11.78
N GLN A 51 -4.37 -10.38 13.00
CA GLN A 51 -5.38 -10.49 14.07
C GLN A 51 -6.49 -9.43 13.93
N THR A 52 -6.23 -8.40 13.15
CA THR A 52 -7.15 -7.26 12.88
C THR A 52 -8.12 -7.50 11.74
N ARG A 53 -8.04 -8.67 11.06
CA ARG A 53 -8.98 -8.97 9.97
C ARG A 53 -10.42 -9.02 10.51
N PRO A 54 -11.37 -8.31 9.87
CA PRO A 54 -12.79 -8.41 10.22
C PRO A 54 -13.28 -9.85 10.13
N LYS A 55 -14.12 -10.26 11.08
CA LYS A 55 -14.54 -11.69 11.21
C LYS A 55 -15.23 -12.27 9.97
N ASN A 56 -15.91 -11.42 9.21
CA ASN A 56 -16.67 -11.80 8.02
C ASN A 56 -15.96 -11.43 6.71
N SER A 57 -14.70 -11.01 6.76
CA SER A 57 -13.91 -10.66 5.59
C SER A 57 -12.84 -11.69 5.29
N THR A 58 -12.63 -11.99 4.01
CA THR A 58 -11.48 -12.73 3.50
C THR A 58 -10.33 -11.79 3.10
N ILE A 59 -10.53 -10.47 3.23
CA ILE A 59 -9.63 -9.41 2.80
C ILE A 59 -9.17 -8.65 4.04
N ASP A 60 -7.87 -8.42 4.18
CA ASP A 60 -7.28 -7.72 5.32
C ASP A 60 -7.22 -6.20 5.12
N GLY A 61 -7.05 -5.76 3.89
CA GLY A 61 -6.85 -4.36 3.56
C GLY A 61 -6.83 -4.12 2.07
N VAL A 62 -6.59 -2.89 1.69
CA VAL A 62 -6.57 -2.42 0.29
C VAL A 62 -5.26 -1.73 -0.03
N GLY A 63 -4.81 -1.89 -1.28
CA GLY A 63 -3.80 -1.01 -1.86
C GLY A 63 -4.46 -0.19 -2.96
N ILE A 64 -4.09 1.06 -3.06
CA ILE A 64 -4.81 2.05 -3.87
C ILE A 64 -3.92 2.50 -5.01
N ILE A 65 -4.30 2.20 -6.26
CA ILE A 65 -3.67 2.80 -7.44
C ILE A 65 -4.47 4.05 -7.76
N ALA A 66 -4.06 5.19 -7.22
CA ALA A 66 -4.70 6.47 -7.43
C ALA A 66 -4.05 7.17 -8.63
N ILE A 67 -4.84 7.41 -9.67
CA ILE A 67 -4.40 8.10 -10.88
C ILE A 67 -5.05 9.48 -10.92
N LEU A 68 -4.23 10.50 -11.06
CA LEU A 68 -4.64 11.89 -11.20
C LEU A 68 -4.53 12.31 -12.66
N ASP A 69 -5.62 12.85 -13.21
CA ASP A 69 -5.56 13.53 -14.49
C ASP A 69 -4.97 14.92 -14.32
N THR A 70 -3.82 15.14 -14.91
CA THR A 70 -3.18 16.45 -14.91
C THR A 70 -3.11 17.03 -16.31
N THR A 71 -2.85 18.32 -16.43
CA THR A 71 -2.63 18.98 -17.72
C THR A 71 -1.43 18.44 -18.49
N HIS A 72 -0.56 17.69 -17.82
CA HIS A 72 0.65 17.08 -18.39
C HIS A 72 0.50 15.57 -18.65
N GLY A 73 -0.67 15.01 -18.41
CA GLY A 73 -0.98 13.59 -18.54
C GLY A 73 -1.26 12.91 -17.20
N PRO A 74 -1.57 11.61 -17.21
CA PRO A 74 -1.91 10.89 -15.99
C PRO A 74 -0.68 10.69 -15.09
N GLU A 75 -0.86 10.97 -13.81
CA GLU A 75 0.13 10.77 -12.76
C GLU A 75 -0.37 9.77 -11.72
N ILE A 76 0.51 8.94 -11.20
CA ILE A 76 0.22 8.08 -10.05
C ILE A 76 0.60 8.79 -8.76
N LEU A 77 -0.29 8.70 -7.77
CA LEU A 77 -0.01 9.14 -6.41
C LEU A 77 0.73 8.04 -5.65
N LEU A 78 1.88 8.39 -5.11
CA LEU A 78 2.74 7.53 -4.31
C LEU A 78 3.00 8.16 -2.96
N GLN A 79 3.46 7.33 -2.02
CA GLN A 79 3.83 7.77 -0.68
C GLN A 79 5.19 7.20 -0.25
N LYS A 80 5.84 7.95 0.65
CA LYS A 80 7.05 7.56 1.37
C LYS A 80 6.68 7.21 2.80
N GLN A 81 6.96 5.99 3.22
CA GLN A 81 6.72 5.54 4.59
C GLN A 81 7.88 4.68 5.08
N PHE A 82 8.36 4.93 6.31
CA PHE A 82 9.40 4.07 6.88
C PHE A 82 8.83 2.69 7.22
N ARG A 83 9.51 1.66 6.74
CA ARG A 83 9.14 0.25 7.01
C ARG A 83 10.22 -0.43 7.84
N PRO A 84 9.99 -0.61 9.16
CA PRO A 84 10.95 -1.24 10.06
C PRO A 84 11.51 -2.59 9.58
N PRO A 85 10.70 -3.51 8.98
CA PRO A 85 11.23 -4.81 8.55
C PRO A 85 12.36 -4.74 7.52
N ILE A 86 12.40 -3.70 6.72
CA ILE A 86 13.46 -3.49 5.72
C ILE A 86 14.43 -2.37 6.12
N ASN A 87 14.17 -1.71 7.27
CA ASN A 87 14.92 -0.56 7.77
C ASN A 87 15.18 0.52 6.72
N LYS A 88 14.17 0.80 5.91
CA LYS A 88 14.20 1.81 4.84
C LYS A 88 12.89 2.57 4.76
N VAL A 89 12.94 3.78 4.19
CA VAL A 89 11.75 4.41 3.66
C VAL A 89 11.38 3.71 2.36
N SER A 90 10.14 3.24 2.28
CA SER A 90 9.57 2.57 1.12
C SER A 90 8.74 3.54 0.29
N ILE A 91 8.81 3.37 -1.03
CA ILE A 91 7.94 4.04 -2.00
C ILE A 91 6.79 3.08 -2.28
N GLU A 92 5.59 3.50 -1.93
CA GLU A 92 4.40 2.64 -1.91
C GLU A 92 3.21 3.34 -2.56
N VAL A 93 2.19 2.56 -2.92
CA VAL A 93 0.85 3.11 -3.14
C VAL A 93 0.16 3.31 -1.79
N PRO A 94 -0.76 4.28 -1.63
CA PRO A 94 -1.59 4.39 -0.43
C PRO A 94 -2.29 3.07 -0.11
N ALA A 95 -2.40 2.72 1.16
CA ALA A 95 -2.92 1.41 1.55
C ALA A 95 -3.35 1.37 3.00
N GLY A 96 -4.48 0.77 3.28
CA GLY A 96 -4.95 0.62 4.66
C GLY A 96 -5.71 -0.66 4.95
N LEU A 97 -6.08 -0.84 6.20
CA LEU A 97 -6.80 -2.00 6.68
C LEU A 97 -8.31 -1.77 6.61
N ILE A 98 -9.04 -2.84 6.29
CA ILE A 98 -10.51 -2.80 6.25
C ILE A 98 -11.06 -2.83 7.68
N ASP A 99 -11.95 -1.91 7.99
CA ASP A 99 -12.67 -1.86 9.24
C ASP A 99 -13.87 -2.82 9.27
N GLU A 100 -14.39 -3.11 10.47
CA GLU A 100 -15.54 -3.99 10.63
C GLU A 100 -16.79 -3.41 9.93
N GLY A 101 -17.35 -4.14 8.97
CA GLY A 101 -18.52 -3.72 8.20
C GLY A 101 -18.22 -2.84 6.99
N GLU A 102 -16.95 -2.50 6.77
CA GLU A 102 -16.52 -1.72 5.62
C GLU A 102 -16.32 -2.61 4.38
N THR A 103 -16.66 -2.10 3.21
CA THR A 103 -16.29 -2.75 1.93
C THR A 103 -14.90 -2.33 1.49
N PRO A 104 -14.20 -3.09 0.62
CA PRO A 104 -12.91 -2.68 0.07
C PRO A 104 -12.93 -1.30 -0.60
N GLU A 105 -14.04 -0.96 -1.28
CA GLU A 105 -14.21 0.32 -1.94
C GLU A 105 -14.33 1.47 -0.95
N GLN A 106 -15.09 1.27 0.14
CA GLN A 106 -15.22 2.26 1.21
C GLN A 106 -13.88 2.49 1.91
N CYS A 107 -13.19 1.41 2.25
CA CYS A 107 -11.84 1.46 2.81
C CYS A 107 -10.89 2.24 1.90
N ALA A 108 -10.88 1.96 0.60
CA ALA A 108 -9.99 2.62 -0.33
C ALA A 108 -10.24 4.13 -0.42
N VAL A 109 -11.51 4.57 -0.39
CA VAL A 109 -11.85 6.01 -0.40
C VAL A 109 -11.46 6.68 0.91
N ARG A 110 -11.71 6.02 2.05
CA ARG A 110 -11.34 6.53 3.38
C ARG A 110 -9.82 6.66 3.50
N GLU A 111 -9.07 5.61 3.24
CA GLU A 111 -7.61 5.59 3.36
C GLU A 111 -6.93 6.58 2.41
N LEU A 112 -7.42 6.70 1.16
CA LEU A 112 -6.93 7.71 0.23
C LEU A 112 -7.03 9.11 0.84
N LYS A 113 -8.19 9.43 1.42
CA LYS A 113 -8.41 10.73 2.04
C LYS A 113 -7.54 10.93 3.28
N GLU A 114 -7.49 9.94 4.19
CA GLU A 114 -6.74 10.02 5.45
C GLU A 114 -5.24 10.14 5.22
N GLU A 115 -4.66 9.25 4.41
CA GLU A 115 -3.22 9.23 4.16
C GLU A 115 -2.73 10.37 3.26
N THR A 116 -3.56 10.83 2.31
CA THR A 116 -3.09 11.72 1.24
C THR A 116 -3.84 13.04 1.13
N GLY A 117 -5.02 13.14 1.73
CA GLY A 117 -5.92 14.29 1.56
C GLY A 117 -6.65 14.33 0.22
N TYR A 118 -6.36 13.41 -0.71
CA TYR A 118 -7.07 13.35 -1.99
C TYR A 118 -8.41 12.65 -1.85
N VAL A 119 -9.38 13.12 -2.62
CA VAL A 119 -10.71 12.50 -2.74
C VAL A 119 -10.86 11.95 -4.15
N GLY A 120 -11.33 10.71 -4.25
CA GLY A 120 -11.49 10.04 -5.54
C GLY A 120 -12.68 9.10 -5.60
N VAL A 121 -12.97 8.62 -6.78
CA VAL A 121 -14.03 7.63 -7.06
C VAL A 121 -13.37 6.30 -7.41
N VAL A 122 -13.86 5.21 -6.81
CA VAL A 122 -13.41 3.87 -7.15
C VAL A 122 -13.95 3.49 -8.52
N GLU A 123 -13.08 3.35 -9.49
CA GLU A 123 -13.43 2.90 -10.83
C GLU A 123 -13.54 1.38 -10.90
N LYS A 124 -12.61 0.68 -10.25
CA LYS A 124 -12.53 -0.77 -10.28
C LYS A 124 -11.88 -1.33 -9.03
N THR A 125 -12.46 -2.41 -8.51
CA THR A 125 -11.85 -3.24 -7.47
C THR A 125 -11.42 -4.58 -8.05
N SER A 126 -10.19 -4.99 -7.75
CA SER A 126 -9.65 -6.28 -8.15
C SER A 126 -9.07 -6.99 -6.94
N THR A 127 -9.42 -8.26 -6.76
CA THR A 127 -8.79 -9.09 -5.73
C THR A 127 -7.48 -9.61 -6.27
N VAL A 128 -6.38 -9.17 -5.65
CA VAL A 128 -5.06 -9.74 -5.86
C VAL A 128 -4.57 -10.37 -4.56
N MET A 129 -3.90 -11.50 -4.66
CA MET A 129 -3.40 -12.22 -3.50
C MET A 129 -1.91 -12.04 -3.37
N PHE A 130 -1.48 -11.65 -2.17
CA PHE A 130 -0.10 -11.86 -1.75
C PHE A 130 0.02 -13.23 -1.09
N HIS A 131 1.10 -13.93 -1.34
CA HIS A 131 1.36 -15.25 -0.79
C HIS A 131 1.19 -15.27 0.73
N GLY A 132 0.15 -15.91 1.18
CA GLY A 132 -0.09 -16.26 2.58
C GLY A 132 -1.03 -15.38 3.39
N THR A 133 -1.36 -14.14 3.02
CA THR A 133 -2.10 -13.28 3.97
C THR A 133 -2.96 -12.19 3.39
N PHE A 134 -3.12 -11.94 2.06
CA PHE A 134 -3.52 -10.58 1.68
C PHE A 134 -4.38 -10.37 0.45
N PRO A 135 -4.57 -9.10 0.26
CA PRO A 135 -5.77 -8.31 0.22
C PRO A 135 -6.23 -8.06 -1.21
N SER A 136 -7.33 -7.35 -1.34
CA SER A 136 -7.74 -6.77 -2.61
C SER A 136 -6.86 -5.57 -2.95
N LEU A 137 -6.65 -5.32 -4.24
CA LEU A 137 -6.12 -4.07 -4.76
C LEU A 137 -7.29 -3.27 -5.32
N SER A 138 -7.49 -2.06 -4.81
CA SER A 138 -8.45 -1.13 -5.38
C SER A 138 -7.77 -0.19 -6.36
N HIS A 139 -8.40 0.00 -7.51
CA HIS A 139 -8.01 1.01 -8.47
C HIS A 139 -8.90 2.23 -8.27
N ILE A 140 -8.31 3.34 -7.83
CA ILE A 140 -9.02 4.59 -7.63
C ILE A 140 -8.61 5.56 -8.71
N TYR A 141 -9.61 6.07 -9.41
CA TYR A 141 -9.45 7.19 -10.31
C TYR A 141 -9.76 8.48 -9.56
N VAL A 142 -8.78 9.38 -9.47
CA VAL A 142 -8.98 10.68 -8.84
C VAL A 142 -9.28 11.70 -9.91
N HIS A 143 -10.53 12.18 -9.93
CA HIS A 143 -10.96 13.22 -10.83
C HIS A 143 -11.24 14.50 -10.03
N ASP A 144 -10.52 15.56 -10.33
CA ASP A 144 -10.67 16.85 -9.67
C ASP A 144 -11.69 17.75 -10.39
N SER A 145 -12.94 17.27 -10.53
CA SER A 145 -14.01 18.04 -11.17
C SER A 145 -14.48 19.24 -10.36
N ASN A 146 -14.23 19.25 -9.05
CA ASN A 146 -14.78 20.22 -8.13
C ASN A 146 -13.73 21.11 -7.43
N GLY A 147 -12.44 20.94 -7.75
CA GLY A 147 -11.34 21.65 -7.10
C GLY A 147 -11.05 21.18 -5.67
N GLU A 148 -11.59 20.04 -5.24
CA GLU A 148 -11.36 19.48 -3.90
C GLU A 148 -9.92 19.01 -3.69
N ASN A 149 -9.24 18.66 -4.78
CA ASN A 149 -7.87 18.16 -4.77
C ASN A 149 -6.79 19.22 -5.03
N GLN A 150 -7.13 20.51 -5.08
CA GLN A 150 -6.16 21.58 -5.33
C GLN A 150 -5.16 21.77 -4.18
N ASN A 151 -5.60 21.50 -2.94
CA ASN A 151 -4.74 21.59 -1.75
C ASN A 151 -5.08 20.41 -0.82
N PRO A 152 -4.70 19.19 -1.17
CA PRO A 152 -5.01 18.00 -0.36
C PRO A 152 -4.29 18.08 0.98
N VAL A 153 -5.01 17.83 2.07
CA VAL A 153 -4.49 17.85 3.44
C VAL A 153 -4.72 16.48 4.06
N PRO A 154 -3.66 15.70 4.32
CA PRO A 154 -3.76 14.40 5.00
C PRO A 154 -4.31 14.54 6.43
N GLU A 155 -5.01 13.52 6.89
CA GLU A 155 -5.55 13.39 8.25
C GLU A 155 -4.85 12.22 8.98
N LEU A 156 -3.50 12.21 8.98
CA LEU A 156 -2.67 11.12 9.50
C LEU A 156 -2.87 10.86 11.00
N GLU A 157 -2.76 9.61 11.40
CA GLU A 157 -2.69 9.22 12.80
C GLU A 157 -1.39 9.73 13.47
N GLU A 158 -1.36 9.74 14.81
CA GLU A 158 -0.21 10.25 15.58
C GLU A 158 1.12 9.53 15.28
N ASN A 159 1.04 8.25 14.93
CA ASN A 159 2.17 7.37 14.63
C ASN A 159 2.44 7.22 13.12
N GLU A 160 1.72 7.92 12.27
CA GLU A 160 1.91 7.90 10.83
C GLU A 160 2.78 9.07 10.37
N PHE A 161 3.80 8.75 9.58
CA PHE A 161 4.75 9.69 8.99
C PHE A 161 4.82 9.38 7.48
N ILE A 162 3.84 9.91 6.75
CA ILE A 162 3.66 9.69 5.32
C ILE A 162 3.93 10.99 4.57
N GLU A 163 4.71 10.91 3.50
CA GLU A 163 4.96 12.00 2.57
C GLU A 163 4.43 11.58 1.18
N CYS A 164 3.43 12.30 0.67
CA CYS A 164 2.83 12.00 -0.63
C CYS A 164 3.48 12.81 -1.75
N PHE A 165 3.56 12.20 -2.94
CA PHE A 165 4.04 12.85 -4.16
C PHE A 165 3.44 12.16 -5.38
N THR A 166 3.48 12.82 -6.53
CA THR A 166 2.98 12.25 -7.79
C THR A 166 4.12 11.99 -8.75
N VAL A 167 3.91 11.01 -9.63
CA VAL A 167 4.85 10.65 -10.70
C VAL A 167 4.08 10.45 -11.99
N PRO A 168 4.47 11.08 -13.11
CA PRO A 168 3.88 10.77 -14.39
C PRO A 168 3.99 9.29 -14.73
N LEU A 169 2.89 8.64 -15.12
CA LEU A 169 2.92 7.23 -15.51
C LEU A 169 3.92 6.97 -16.62
N ALA A 170 4.11 7.95 -17.51
CA ALA A 170 5.05 7.84 -18.61
C ALA A 170 6.51 7.67 -18.17
N THR A 171 6.90 8.16 -16.98
CA THR A 171 8.27 8.13 -16.46
C THR A 171 8.38 7.34 -15.16
N LEU A 172 7.37 6.55 -14.82
CA LEU A 172 7.33 5.81 -13.54
C LEU A 172 8.52 4.86 -13.40
N TYR A 173 8.91 4.19 -14.47
CA TYR A 173 10.04 3.25 -14.44
C TYR A 173 11.37 3.96 -14.12
N GLU A 174 11.65 5.03 -14.84
CA GLU A 174 12.87 5.83 -14.64
C GLU A 174 12.91 6.42 -13.23
N GLU A 175 11.77 6.91 -12.75
CA GLU A 175 11.67 7.49 -11.42
C GLU A 175 11.83 6.43 -10.31
N THR A 176 11.29 5.24 -10.47
CA THR A 176 11.51 4.16 -9.49
C THR A 176 12.97 3.74 -9.43
N LYS A 177 13.69 3.70 -10.56
CA LYS A 177 15.14 3.43 -10.58
C LYS A 177 15.94 4.53 -9.90
N ARG A 178 15.61 5.79 -10.15
CA ARG A 178 16.26 6.93 -9.49
C ARG A 178 16.09 6.87 -7.96
N LEU A 179 14.85 6.58 -7.50
CA LEU A 179 14.56 6.47 -6.07
C LEU A 179 15.26 5.27 -5.43
N GLU A 180 15.38 4.14 -6.14
CA GLU A 180 16.15 2.97 -5.69
C GLU A 180 17.62 3.33 -5.49
N ASP A 181 18.24 4.03 -6.46
CA ASP A 181 19.62 4.51 -6.39
C ASP A 181 19.84 5.51 -5.22
N GLU A 182 18.82 6.26 -4.85
CA GLU A 182 18.83 7.14 -3.67
C GLU A 182 18.67 6.38 -2.34
N GLY A 183 18.45 5.07 -2.40
CA GLY A 183 18.41 4.18 -1.23
C GLY A 183 17.01 3.88 -0.69
N TYR A 184 15.94 4.35 -1.35
CA TYR A 184 14.57 3.96 -1.00
C TYR A 184 14.32 2.47 -1.29
N GLY A 185 13.40 1.87 -0.54
CA GLY A 185 12.80 0.59 -0.93
C GLY A 185 11.68 0.84 -1.94
N ILE A 186 11.55 0.01 -2.95
CA ILE A 186 10.43 0.09 -3.89
C ILE A 186 9.47 -1.05 -3.58
N ASP A 187 8.21 -0.72 -3.25
CA ASP A 187 7.17 -1.71 -3.04
C ASP A 187 6.94 -2.53 -4.33
N ALA A 188 6.73 -3.82 -4.18
CA ALA A 188 6.57 -4.73 -5.31
C ALA A 188 5.40 -4.34 -6.25
N ARG A 189 4.34 -3.73 -5.71
CA ARG A 189 3.19 -3.24 -6.52
C ARG A 189 3.62 -2.10 -7.42
N VAL A 190 4.38 -1.14 -6.88
CA VAL A 190 4.93 0.00 -7.63
C VAL A 190 5.94 -0.48 -8.66
N GLY A 191 6.89 -1.32 -8.25
CA GLY A 191 7.91 -1.86 -9.15
C GLY A 191 7.31 -2.68 -10.30
N THR A 192 6.35 -3.57 -10.00
CA THR A 192 5.67 -4.38 -11.03
C THR A 192 4.87 -3.50 -12.00
N LEU A 193 4.19 -2.46 -11.50
CA LEU A 193 3.47 -1.52 -12.37
C LEU A 193 4.44 -0.75 -13.28
N ALA A 194 5.54 -0.26 -12.74
CA ALA A 194 6.57 0.45 -13.50
C ALA A 194 7.16 -0.42 -14.61
N GLU A 195 7.53 -1.66 -14.29
CA GLU A 195 8.04 -2.63 -15.27
C GLU A 195 6.96 -2.95 -16.33
N ALA A 196 5.70 -3.12 -15.93
CA ALA A 196 4.62 -3.42 -16.88
C ALA A 196 4.42 -2.26 -17.88
N ILE A 197 4.47 -1.01 -17.42
CA ILE A 197 4.38 0.18 -18.29
C ILE A 197 5.56 0.21 -19.26
N GLU A 198 6.78 -0.05 -18.80
CA GLU A 198 7.97 -0.06 -19.64
C GLU A 198 7.94 -1.19 -20.68
N LEU A 199 7.47 -2.39 -20.29
CA LEU A 199 7.24 -3.49 -21.22
C LEU A 199 6.18 -3.12 -22.27
N GLY A 200 5.09 -2.46 -21.86
CA GLY A 200 4.05 -1.97 -22.78
C GLY A 200 4.60 -1.01 -23.84
N LYS A 201 5.47 -0.06 -23.45
CA LYS A 201 6.17 0.84 -24.37
C LYS A 201 7.07 0.06 -25.34
N ARG A 202 7.87 -0.88 -24.78
CA ARG A 202 8.84 -1.65 -25.57
C ARG A 202 8.18 -2.58 -26.59
N TYR A 203 7.15 -3.26 -26.20
CA TYR A 203 6.48 -4.29 -27.03
C TYR A 203 5.18 -3.79 -27.71
N ARG A 204 4.74 -2.56 -27.42
CA ARG A 204 3.58 -1.91 -28.05
C ARG A 204 2.26 -2.69 -27.92
N PHE A 205 1.98 -3.18 -26.71
CA PHE A 205 0.66 -3.78 -26.40
C PHE A 205 -0.14 -2.93 -25.42
#